data_65a2df1b28c45e7b0f479f90b7556d10
#
_entry.id   65a2df1b28c45e7b0f479f90b7556d10
#
_cell.length_a   1.000
_cell.length_b   1.000
_cell.length_c   1.000
_cell.angle_alpha   90.00
_cell.angle_beta   90.00
_cell.angle_gamma   90.00
#
_symmetry.space_group_name_H-M   'P 1'
#
loop_
_entity.id
_entity.type
_entity.pdbx_description
1 polymer ?
#
loop_
_entity_poly.entity_id
_entity_poly.type
_entity_poly.pdbx_seq_one_letter_code
_entity_poly.pdbx_strand_id
1 'polypeptide(L)'
;MAKKEKSSIYVDAQSLLYTFYNAQFEMDKRDRAVLAVRLLDHTEAIISHFALAYRTEDKVANIDKMLAHFEVVKVESRFAIDEKMFKKPCTINRVRELIVRMDEGIVKWRNYVVSARQD
;
A
#
# COMPACT_ATOMS: atom_id res chain seq x y z
N MET A 1 -17.53 14.27 7.38
CA MET A 1 -17.05 15.05 6.42
C MET A 1 -15.62 14.97 6.26
N ALA A 2 -14.85 15.73 6.96
CA ALA A 2 -13.41 15.70 6.75
C ALA A 2 -12.82 14.32 6.78
N LYS A 3 -13.37 13.47 7.58
CA LYS A 3 -12.80 12.14 7.68
C LYS A 3 -12.94 11.34 6.41
N LYS A 4 -13.80 11.75 5.51
CA LYS A 4 -13.93 11.04 4.27
C LYS A 4 -12.73 11.21 3.39
N GLU A 5 -12.17 12.40 3.34
CA GLU A 5 -11.05 12.64 2.48
C GLU A 5 -9.85 11.85 2.90
N LYS A 6 -9.59 11.85 4.20
CA LYS A 6 -8.40 11.17 4.64
C LYS A 6 -8.53 9.68 4.51
N SER A 7 -9.75 9.18 4.49
CA SER A 7 -9.93 7.76 4.49
C SER A 7 -9.59 7.11 3.16
N SER A 8 -9.38 7.89 2.08
CA SER A 8 -9.13 7.26 0.79
C SER A 8 -7.82 6.45 0.78
N ILE A 9 -6.74 7.00 1.31
CA ILE A 9 -5.48 6.26 1.39
C ILE A 9 -5.63 5.08 2.33
N TYR A 10 -6.24 5.32 3.49
CA TYR A 10 -6.41 4.29 4.49
C TYR A 10 -7.28 3.15 3.97
N VAL A 11 -8.39 3.49 3.32
CA VAL A 11 -9.30 2.50 2.78
C VAL A 11 -8.63 1.69 1.68
N ASP A 12 -7.89 2.37 0.79
CA ASP A 12 -7.19 1.67 -0.28
C ASP A 12 -6.12 0.75 0.27
N ALA A 13 -5.38 1.19 1.30
CA ALA A 13 -4.37 0.35 1.92
C ALA A 13 -4.98 -0.87 2.59
N GLN A 14 -6.11 -0.70 3.27
CA GLN A 14 -6.80 -1.84 3.87
C GLN A 14 -7.35 -2.78 2.80
N SER A 15 -7.85 -2.23 1.71
CA SER A 15 -8.33 -3.05 0.61
C SER A 15 -7.18 -3.84 -0.01
N LEU A 16 -6.01 -3.22 -0.11
CA LEU A 16 -4.84 -3.92 -0.65
C LEU A 16 -4.40 -5.03 0.29
N LEU A 17 -4.39 -4.75 1.59
CA LEU A 17 -4.05 -5.77 2.58
C LEU A 17 -5.00 -6.97 2.47
N TYR A 18 -6.29 -6.70 2.39
CA TYR A 18 -7.30 -7.74 2.27
C TYR A 18 -7.12 -8.51 0.97
N THR A 19 -6.82 -7.81 -0.12
CA THR A 19 -6.60 -8.44 -1.41
C THR A 19 -5.41 -9.39 -1.35
N PHE A 20 -4.30 -8.95 -0.76
CA PHE A 20 -3.12 -9.83 -0.62
C PHE A 20 -3.40 -10.99 0.32
N TYR A 21 -4.15 -10.74 1.40
CA TYR A 21 -4.48 -11.81 2.33
C TYR A 21 -5.21 -12.94 1.62
N ASN A 22 -6.16 -12.62 0.78
CA ASN A 22 -6.89 -13.64 0.03
C ASN A 22 -6.07 -14.20 -1.12
N ALA A 23 -5.28 -13.35 -1.78
CA ALA A 23 -4.49 -13.77 -2.93
C ALA A 23 -3.40 -14.78 -2.57
N GLN A 24 -2.99 -14.81 -1.30
CA GLN A 24 -1.96 -15.78 -0.90
C GLN A 24 -2.40 -17.21 -1.18
N PHE A 25 -3.71 -17.46 -1.16
CA PHE A 25 -4.23 -18.80 -1.39
C PHE A 25 -4.23 -19.19 -2.87
N GLU A 26 -3.94 -18.24 -3.76
CA GLU A 26 -3.74 -18.53 -5.17
C GLU A 26 -2.30 -18.94 -5.47
N MET A 27 -1.39 -18.67 -4.54
CA MET A 27 0.03 -18.95 -4.73
C MET A 27 0.39 -20.38 -4.34
N ASP A 28 1.46 -20.87 -4.96
CA ASP A 28 2.05 -22.12 -4.54
C ASP A 28 2.54 -21.99 -3.10
N LYS A 29 2.66 -23.13 -2.43
CA LYS A 29 3.04 -23.15 -1.04
C LYS A 29 4.36 -22.40 -0.78
N ARG A 30 5.33 -22.60 -1.65
CA ARG A 30 6.63 -21.92 -1.50
C ARG A 30 6.50 -20.42 -1.64
N ASP A 31 5.77 -19.96 -2.65
CA ASP A 31 5.61 -18.54 -2.89
C ASP A 31 4.81 -17.90 -1.77
N ARG A 32 3.83 -18.61 -1.25
CA ARG A 32 3.03 -18.12 -0.14
C ARG A 32 3.90 -17.90 1.10
N ALA A 33 4.82 -18.82 1.36
CA ALA A 33 5.65 -18.75 2.55
C ALA A 33 6.64 -17.58 2.51
N VAL A 34 7.00 -17.13 1.32
CA VAL A 34 8.02 -16.10 1.18
C VAL A 34 7.43 -14.77 0.72
N LEU A 35 6.80 -14.74 -0.45
CA LEU A 35 6.39 -13.49 -1.05
C LEU A 35 5.12 -12.94 -0.43
N ALA A 36 4.14 -13.80 -0.17
CA ALA A 36 2.89 -13.32 0.41
C ALA A 36 3.13 -12.71 1.79
N VAL A 37 4.01 -13.29 2.58
CA VAL A 37 4.33 -12.75 3.89
C VAL A 37 4.92 -11.35 3.77
N ARG A 38 5.83 -11.15 2.81
CA ARG A 38 6.44 -9.84 2.60
C ARG A 38 5.43 -8.81 2.14
N LEU A 39 4.56 -9.19 1.21
CA LEU A 39 3.52 -8.26 0.74
C LEU A 39 2.59 -7.84 1.87
N LEU A 40 2.21 -8.79 2.72
CA LEU A 40 1.35 -8.48 3.86
C LEU A 40 2.05 -7.58 4.87
N ASP A 41 3.31 -7.91 5.20
CA ASP A 41 4.06 -7.15 6.19
C ASP A 41 4.28 -5.71 5.74
N HIS A 42 4.67 -5.52 4.49
CA HIS A 42 4.92 -4.15 4.00
C HIS A 42 3.62 -3.36 3.87
N THR A 43 2.53 -4.02 3.50
CA THR A 43 1.25 -3.33 3.42
C THR A 43 0.77 -2.92 4.81
N GLU A 44 0.97 -3.77 5.81
CA GLU A 44 0.66 -3.40 7.19
C GLU A 44 1.51 -2.23 7.66
N ALA A 45 2.78 -2.19 7.26
CA ALA A 45 3.66 -1.10 7.62
C ALA A 45 3.18 0.22 7.01
N ILE A 46 2.65 0.17 5.78
CA ILE A 46 2.07 1.35 5.16
C ILE A 46 0.94 1.90 6.04
N ILE A 47 0.06 1.02 6.49
CA ILE A 47 -1.08 1.43 7.32
C ILE A 47 -0.60 2.02 8.64
N SER A 48 0.40 1.39 9.26
CA SER A 48 0.96 1.86 10.52
C SER A 48 1.56 3.25 10.40
N HIS A 49 2.34 3.48 9.36
CA HIS A 49 2.97 4.78 9.16
C HIS A 49 1.94 5.85 8.77
N PHE A 50 0.90 5.46 8.07
CA PHE A 50 -0.20 6.37 7.80
C PHE A 50 -0.83 6.85 9.10
N ALA A 51 -1.13 5.91 10.00
CA ALA A 51 -1.73 6.25 11.29
C ALA A 51 -0.81 7.14 12.11
N LEU A 52 0.50 6.83 12.12
CA LEU A 52 1.46 7.64 12.84
C LEU A 52 1.56 9.05 12.27
N ALA A 53 1.51 9.17 10.95
CA ALA A 53 1.60 10.49 10.31
C ALA A 53 0.45 11.40 10.75
N TYR A 54 -0.71 10.83 11.00
CA TYR A 54 -1.84 11.63 11.49
C TYR A 54 -1.65 12.13 12.90
N ARG A 55 -0.85 11.43 13.69
CA ARG A 55 -0.69 11.75 15.11
C ARG A 55 0.53 12.57 15.42
N THR A 56 1.47 12.69 14.49
CA THR A 56 2.73 13.36 14.76
C THR A 56 2.77 14.71 14.06
N GLU A 57 3.60 15.59 14.56
CA GLU A 57 3.79 16.87 13.92
C GLU A 57 4.67 16.74 12.69
N ASP A 58 5.68 15.90 12.77
CA ASP A 58 6.56 15.69 11.62
C ASP A 58 5.96 14.59 10.74
N LYS A 59 4.98 14.98 9.97
CA LYS A 59 4.28 14.04 9.12
C LYS A 59 5.13 13.53 7.98
N VAL A 60 6.04 14.38 7.48
CA VAL A 60 6.85 14.02 6.31
C VAL A 60 7.69 12.78 6.57
N ALA A 61 8.29 12.68 7.76
CA ALA A 61 9.11 11.53 8.08
C ALA A 61 8.31 10.22 7.99
N ASN A 62 7.10 10.22 8.52
CA ASN A 62 6.26 9.02 8.46
C ASN A 62 5.73 8.75 7.06
N ILE A 63 5.42 9.81 6.32
CA ILE A 63 4.99 9.65 4.93
C ILE A 63 6.13 9.04 4.11
N ASP A 64 7.37 9.49 4.34
CA ASP A 64 8.51 8.94 3.60
C ASP A 64 8.74 7.47 3.93
N LYS A 65 8.56 7.08 5.19
CA LYS A 65 8.64 5.66 5.56
C LYS A 65 7.53 4.87 4.89
N MET A 66 6.34 5.44 4.85
CA MET A 66 5.21 4.81 4.17
C MET A 66 5.52 4.60 2.69
N LEU A 67 6.11 5.61 2.05
CA LEU A 67 6.49 5.51 0.65
C LEU A 67 7.55 4.44 0.42
N ALA A 68 8.51 4.31 1.35
CA ALA A 68 9.54 3.29 1.22
C ALA A 68 8.91 1.89 1.20
N HIS A 69 7.97 1.64 2.10
CA HIS A 69 7.28 0.35 2.11
C HIS A 69 6.42 0.17 0.87
N PHE A 70 5.80 1.26 0.41
CA PHE A 70 4.96 1.19 -0.78
C PHE A 70 5.79 0.85 -2.02
N GLU A 71 7.02 1.38 -2.12
CA GLU A 71 7.90 1.02 -3.23
C GLU A 71 8.20 -0.47 -3.28
N VAL A 72 8.41 -1.08 -2.10
CA VAL A 72 8.61 -2.52 -2.03
C VAL A 72 7.37 -3.27 -2.51
N VAL A 73 6.20 -2.83 -2.04
CA VAL A 73 4.95 -3.47 -2.45
C VAL A 73 4.75 -3.37 -3.97
N LYS A 74 5.06 -2.21 -4.55
CA LYS A 74 4.91 -2.04 -5.99
C LYS A 74 5.80 -3.02 -6.76
N VAL A 75 7.05 -3.12 -6.34
CA VAL A 75 8.02 -3.99 -7.03
C VAL A 75 7.62 -5.46 -6.86
N GLU A 76 7.29 -5.85 -5.64
CA GLU A 76 7.02 -7.27 -5.37
C GLU A 76 5.69 -7.72 -5.93
N SER A 77 4.69 -6.84 -5.94
CA SER A 77 3.41 -7.23 -6.55
C SER A 77 3.55 -7.34 -8.06
N ARG A 78 4.37 -6.48 -8.66
CA ARG A 78 4.63 -6.59 -10.10
C ARG A 78 5.35 -7.89 -10.41
N PHE A 79 6.33 -8.25 -9.59
CA PHE A 79 7.02 -9.53 -9.75
C PHE A 79 6.03 -10.69 -9.66
N ALA A 80 5.14 -10.65 -8.67
CA ALA A 80 4.14 -11.70 -8.50
C ALA A 80 3.22 -11.82 -9.73
N ILE A 81 2.84 -10.68 -10.30
CA ILE A 81 2.00 -10.68 -11.49
C ILE A 81 2.77 -11.25 -12.69
N ASP A 82 4.00 -10.79 -12.89
CA ASP A 82 4.82 -11.22 -14.03
C ASP A 82 5.13 -12.70 -13.97
N GLU A 83 5.34 -13.23 -12.76
CA GLU A 83 5.64 -14.64 -12.56
C GLU A 83 4.39 -15.49 -12.39
N LYS A 84 3.22 -14.90 -12.61
CA LYS A 84 1.93 -15.60 -12.60
C LYS A 84 1.61 -16.27 -11.28
N MET A 85 2.01 -15.62 -10.20
CA MET A 85 1.72 -16.15 -8.87
C MET A 85 0.27 -15.91 -8.47
N PHE A 86 -0.33 -14.81 -8.95
CA PHE A 86 -1.77 -14.60 -8.78
C PHE A 86 -2.47 -15.29 -9.95
N LYS A 87 -3.40 -16.18 -9.62
CA LYS A 87 -4.04 -17.01 -10.66
C LYS A 87 -5.31 -16.38 -11.22
N LYS A 88 -5.98 -15.54 -10.43
CA LYS A 88 -7.25 -14.96 -10.85
C LYS A 88 -7.06 -13.60 -11.49
N PRO A 89 -7.60 -13.39 -12.70
CA PRO A 89 -7.50 -12.08 -13.34
C PRO A 89 -8.09 -10.95 -12.49
N CYS A 90 -9.14 -11.23 -11.72
CA CYS A 90 -9.75 -10.19 -10.90
C CYS A 90 -8.78 -9.75 -9.78
N THR A 91 -7.98 -10.67 -9.25
CA THR A 91 -6.97 -10.32 -8.25
C THR A 91 -5.92 -9.41 -8.86
N ILE A 92 -5.43 -9.76 -10.04
CA ILE A 92 -4.42 -8.96 -10.73
C ILE A 92 -4.95 -7.56 -10.99
N ASN A 93 -6.16 -7.46 -11.50
CA ASN A 93 -6.76 -6.15 -11.82
C ASN A 93 -6.97 -5.32 -10.56
N ARG A 94 -7.39 -5.97 -9.48
CA ARG A 94 -7.61 -5.25 -8.22
C ARG A 94 -6.32 -4.71 -7.65
N VAL A 95 -5.25 -5.52 -7.67
CA VAL A 95 -3.95 -5.09 -7.17
C VAL A 95 -3.46 -3.89 -7.98
N ARG A 96 -3.55 -3.97 -9.30
CA ARG A 96 -3.09 -2.87 -10.16
C ARG A 96 -3.88 -1.59 -9.89
N GLU A 97 -5.18 -1.71 -9.77
CA GLU A 97 -6.04 -0.55 -9.52
C GLU A 97 -5.69 0.12 -8.19
N LEU A 98 -5.54 -0.68 -7.13
CA LEU A 98 -5.25 -0.13 -5.82
C LEU A 98 -3.87 0.51 -5.76
N ILE A 99 -2.90 -0.08 -6.44
CA ILE A 99 -1.55 0.48 -6.47
C ILE A 99 -1.55 1.86 -7.14
N VAL A 100 -2.24 2.00 -8.26
CA VAL A 100 -2.31 3.28 -8.95
C VAL A 100 -2.99 4.33 -8.07
N ARG A 101 -4.09 3.96 -7.44
CA ARG A 101 -4.83 4.91 -6.59
C ARG A 101 -4.01 5.34 -5.40
N MET A 102 -3.32 4.40 -4.75
CA MET A 102 -2.50 4.72 -3.59
C MET A 102 -1.31 5.58 -3.98
N ASP A 103 -0.69 5.28 -5.11
CA ASP A 103 0.44 6.06 -5.56
C ASP A 103 0.05 7.52 -5.73
N GLU A 104 -1.07 7.77 -6.40
CA GLU A 104 -1.55 9.14 -6.59
C GLU A 104 -1.92 9.80 -5.27
N GLY A 105 -2.60 9.05 -4.41
CA GLY A 105 -3.08 9.60 -3.15
C GLY A 105 -1.94 9.96 -2.20
N ILE A 106 -0.95 9.09 -2.09
CA ILE A 106 0.17 9.33 -1.16
C ILE A 106 1.03 10.49 -1.64
N VAL A 107 1.32 10.54 -2.93
CA VAL A 107 2.13 11.61 -3.48
C VAL A 107 1.43 12.96 -3.31
N LYS A 108 0.14 12.99 -3.57
CA LYS A 108 -0.65 14.20 -3.42
C LYS A 108 -0.66 14.68 -1.97
N TRP A 109 -0.83 13.76 -1.04
CA TRP A 109 -0.83 14.09 0.38
C TRP A 109 0.54 14.61 0.82
N ARG A 110 1.60 13.95 0.37
CA ARG A 110 2.95 14.39 0.71
C ARG A 110 3.20 15.81 0.22
N ASN A 111 2.82 16.07 -1.02
CA ASN A 111 3.01 17.40 -1.59
C ASN A 111 2.25 18.47 -0.80
N TYR A 112 1.03 18.12 -0.39
CA TYR A 112 0.24 19.04 0.42
C TYR A 112 0.92 19.33 1.76
N VAL A 113 1.40 18.28 2.44
CA VAL A 113 2.04 18.44 3.74
C VAL A 113 3.34 19.24 3.63
N VAL A 114 4.13 18.96 2.60
CA VAL A 114 5.38 19.71 2.39
C VAL A 114 5.08 21.17 2.13
N SER A 115 4.09 21.45 1.31
CA SER A 115 3.69 22.84 1.02
C SER A 115 3.25 23.55 2.29
N ALA A 116 2.43 22.90 3.08
CA ALA A 116 1.92 23.51 4.31
C ALA A 116 3.03 23.81 5.30
N ARG A 117 4.08 22.98 5.33
CA ARG A 117 5.20 23.20 6.22
C ARG A 117 5.99 24.46 5.89
N GLN A 118 6.01 24.82 4.61
CA GLN A 118 6.78 25.96 4.17
C GLN A 118 6.09 27.28 4.47
N ASP A 119 4.83 27.23 4.74
CA ASP A 119 4.07 28.42 5.10
C ASP A 119 4.18 28.70 6.59
#